data_b03742f5a35791c825684911e5117264
#
_entry.id   b03742f5a35791c825684911e5117264
#
_cell.length_a   1.000
_cell.length_b   1.000
_cell.length_c   1.000
_cell.angle_alpha   90.00
_cell.angle_beta   90.00
_cell.angle_gamma   90.00
#
_symmetry.space_group_name_H-M   'P 1'
#
loop_
_entity.id
_entity.type
_entity.pdbx_description
1 polymer ?
#
loop_
_entity_poly.entity_id
_entity_poly.type
_entity_poly.pdbx_seq_one_letter_code
_entity_poly.pdbx_strand_id
1 'polypeptide(L)'
;MMIRVMRRVTVTEFLAAIKQTYGDLEGFRAHVRRHPRDVAARVDLEDFEFYMDRPELRSETMEHGVSLIPVTADALSMFTRQRLALPETLARRTFDSVRQLAGHLDRDVHNVHEDFQLFRKLGIVAFEPGPRNRRIPKLVADPINGIAGRAPFERFGTRAGVKPLAHADESHEP
;
A
#
# COMPACT_ATOMS: atom_id res chain seq x y z
N MET A 1 13.13 -11.86 5.36
CA MET A 1 11.74 -11.44 5.58
C MET A 1 11.61 -9.99 5.13
N MET A 2 10.47 -9.60 4.56
CA MET A 2 10.23 -8.23 4.06
C MET A 2 8.89 -7.74 4.61
N ILE A 3 8.81 -6.48 4.99
CA ILE A 3 7.54 -5.80 5.30
C ILE A 3 7.09 -5.10 4.02
N ARG A 4 5.88 -5.39 3.57
CA ARG A 4 5.26 -4.69 2.43
C ARG A 4 4.32 -3.61 2.96
N VAL A 5 4.55 -2.38 2.57
CA VAL A 5 3.64 -1.27 2.86
C VAL A 5 2.53 -1.30 1.82
N MET A 6 1.30 -1.48 2.27
CA MET A 6 0.11 -1.56 1.40
C MET A 6 -0.65 -0.23 1.41
N ARG A 7 -1.16 0.14 0.27
CA ARG A 7 -2.03 1.29 0.08
C ARG A 7 -3.31 0.85 -0.63
N ARG A 8 -4.45 1.36 -0.18
CA ARG A 8 -5.70 1.19 -0.91
C ARG A 8 -5.77 2.21 -2.04
N VAL A 9 -5.92 1.73 -3.26
CA VAL A 9 -6.01 2.53 -4.48
C VAL A 9 -7.18 2.05 -5.33
N THR A 10 -7.68 2.89 -6.23
CA THR A 10 -8.59 2.41 -7.27
C THR A 10 -7.80 1.62 -8.33
N VAL A 11 -8.49 0.73 -9.03
CA VAL A 11 -7.90 -0.01 -10.17
C VAL A 11 -7.35 0.97 -11.22
N THR A 12 -8.04 2.08 -11.45
CA THR A 12 -7.57 3.14 -12.37
C THR A 12 -6.22 3.72 -11.93
N GLU A 13 -6.09 4.07 -10.64
CA GLU A 13 -4.83 4.59 -10.09
C GLU A 13 -3.70 3.56 -10.14
N PHE A 14 -3.98 2.31 -9.82
CA PHE A 14 -3.03 1.21 -9.93
C PHE A 14 -2.50 1.07 -11.35
N LEU A 15 -3.39 0.95 -12.34
CA LEU A 15 -3.00 0.79 -13.74
C LEU A 15 -2.22 2.00 -14.28
N ALA A 16 -2.56 3.22 -13.83
CA ALA A 16 -1.81 4.42 -14.19
C ALA A 16 -0.40 4.41 -13.59
N ALA A 17 -0.25 4.01 -12.32
CA ALA A 17 1.05 3.91 -11.66
C ALA A 17 1.95 2.87 -12.33
N ILE A 18 1.41 1.69 -12.68
CA ILE A 18 2.16 0.66 -13.41
C ILE A 18 2.62 1.17 -14.78
N LYS A 19 1.74 1.82 -15.55
CA LYS A 19 2.09 2.40 -16.84
C LYS A 19 3.15 3.49 -16.73
N GLN A 20 3.08 4.31 -15.70
CA GLN A 20 4.11 5.34 -15.44
C GLN A 20 5.48 4.71 -15.14
N THR A 21 5.51 3.58 -14.44
CA THR A 21 6.75 2.93 -14.01
C THR A 21 7.39 2.08 -15.11
N TYR A 22 6.59 1.30 -15.85
CA TYR A 22 7.06 0.28 -16.78
C TYR A 22 6.71 0.55 -18.24
N GLY A 23 5.92 1.60 -18.52
CA GLY A 23 5.44 1.97 -19.86
C GLY A 23 4.20 1.16 -20.25
N ASP A 24 4.40 0.02 -20.86
CA ASP A 24 3.34 -0.87 -21.31
C ASP A 24 3.46 -2.30 -20.72
N LEU A 25 2.55 -3.19 -21.12
CA LEU A 25 2.54 -4.58 -20.67
C LEU A 25 3.85 -5.30 -21.05
N GLU A 26 4.38 -5.07 -22.24
CA GLU A 26 5.62 -5.71 -22.69
C GLU A 26 6.85 -5.21 -21.90
N GLY A 27 6.91 -3.91 -21.63
CA GLY A 27 7.93 -3.33 -20.76
C GLY A 27 7.87 -3.93 -19.35
N PHE A 28 6.67 -4.10 -18.80
CA PHE A 28 6.49 -4.72 -17.48
C PHE A 28 6.87 -6.21 -17.48
N ARG A 29 6.44 -6.99 -18.47
CA ARG A 29 6.86 -8.40 -18.65
C ARG A 29 8.37 -8.52 -18.78
N ALA A 30 9.00 -7.62 -19.55
CA ALA A 30 10.46 -7.59 -19.72
C ALA A 30 11.18 -7.27 -18.39
N HIS A 31 10.63 -6.37 -17.57
CA HIS A 31 11.14 -6.09 -16.23
C HIS A 31 11.10 -7.34 -15.35
N VAL A 32 9.96 -8.01 -15.25
CA VAL A 32 9.80 -9.24 -14.44
C VAL A 32 10.72 -10.36 -14.90
N ARG A 33 10.90 -10.55 -16.22
CA ARG A 33 11.86 -11.53 -16.76
C ARG A 33 13.30 -11.23 -16.34
N ARG A 34 13.71 -9.96 -16.35
CA ARG A 34 15.06 -9.53 -15.93
C ARG A 34 15.27 -9.60 -14.42
N HIS A 35 14.19 -9.49 -13.63
CA HIS A 35 14.23 -9.47 -12.17
C HIS A 35 13.36 -10.58 -11.56
N PRO A 36 13.68 -11.89 -11.78
CA PRO A 36 12.83 -13.01 -11.37
C PRO A 36 12.64 -13.14 -9.85
N ARG A 37 13.50 -12.49 -9.08
CA ARG A 37 13.41 -12.45 -7.60
C ARG A 37 12.52 -11.33 -7.07
N ASP A 38 12.06 -10.42 -7.93
CA ASP A 38 11.11 -9.37 -7.56
C ASP A 38 9.70 -9.96 -7.52
N VAL A 39 9.36 -10.51 -6.34
CA VAL A 39 8.05 -11.13 -6.10
C VAL A 39 6.94 -10.08 -6.18
N ALA A 40 7.21 -8.84 -5.75
CA ALA A 40 6.22 -7.76 -5.80
C ALA A 40 5.85 -7.44 -7.25
N ALA A 41 6.84 -7.23 -8.12
CA ALA A 41 6.62 -6.96 -9.53
C ALA A 41 5.87 -8.11 -10.24
N ARG A 42 6.08 -9.38 -9.85
CA ARG A 42 5.34 -10.51 -10.41
C ARG A 42 3.86 -10.47 -10.03
N VAL A 43 3.56 -10.22 -8.75
CA VAL A 43 2.17 -10.12 -8.27
C VAL A 43 1.49 -8.93 -8.93
N ASP A 44 2.16 -7.79 -9.00
CA ASP A 44 1.63 -6.59 -9.64
C ASP A 44 1.41 -6.79 -11.15
N LEU A 45 2.23 -7.63 -11.83
CA LEU A 45 2.02 -7.99 -13.24
C LEU A 45 0.76 -8.85 -13.42
N GLU A 46 0.54 -9.85 -12.56
CA GLU A 46 -0.67 -10.68 -12.58
C GLU A 46 -1.93 -9.82 -12.37
N ASP A 47 -1.89 -8.89 -11.41
CA ASP A 47 -2.99 -7.96 -11.16
C ASP A 47 -3.17 -7.00 -12.35
N PHE A 48 -2.08 -6.48 -12.94
CA PHE A 48 -2.15 -5.60 -14.09
C PHE A 48 -2.80 -6.30 -15.29
N GLU A 49 -2.39 -7.53 -15.62
CA GLU A 49 -2.97 -8.34 -16.69
C GLU A 49 -4.45 -8.65 -16.41
N PHE A 50 -4.81 -8.92 -15.15
CA PHE A 50 -6.19 -9.18 -14.76
C PHE A 50 -7.11 -7.97 -14.96
N TYR A 51 -6.66 -6.78 -14.53
CA TYR A 51 -7.49 -5.57 -14.56
C TYR A 51 -7.44 -4.79 -15.87
N MET A 52 -6.42 -4.99 -16.70
CA MET A 52 -6.23 -4.23 -17.93
C MET A 52 -7.43 -4.36 -18.89
N ASP A 53 -7.96 -5.56 -19.02
CA ASP A 53 -9.05 -5.90 -19.95
C ASP A 53 -10.45 -5.85 -19.29
N ARG A 54 -10.56 -5.26 -18.08
CA ARG A 54 -11.80 -5.19 -17.30
C ARG A 54 -12.18 -3.75 -16.95
N PRO A 55 -12.72 -2.98 -17.92
CA PRO A 55 -13.08 -1.59 -17.71
C PRO A 55 -14.15 -1.40 -16.62
N GLU A 56 -15.01 -2.39 -16.41
CA GLU A 56 -16.06 -2.39 -15.39
C GLU A 56 -15.51 -2.36 -13.96
N LEU A 57 -14.28 -2.81 -13.75
CA LEU A 57 -13.63 -2.83 -12.42
C LEU A 57 -12.80 -1.58 -12.11
N ARG A 58 -12.76 -0.60 -13.01
CA ARG A 58 -11.90 0.60 -12.90
C ARG A 58 -12.12 1.43 -11.65
N SER A 59 -13.35 1.48 -11.17
CA SER A 59 -13.73 2.21 -9.95
C SER A 59 -13.57 1.41 -8.67
N GLU A 60 -13.33 0.10 -8.76
CA GLU A 60 -13.11 -0.73 -7.58
C GLU A 60 -11.80 -0.39 -6.89
N THR A 61 -11.77 -0.63 -5.58
CA THR A 61 -10.57 -0.43 -4.76
C THR A 61 -9.82 -1.74 -4.54
N MET A 62 -8.49 -1.67 -4.64
CA MET A 62 -7.59 -2.79 -4.38
C MET A 62 -6.48 -2.39 -3.42
N GLU A 63 -5.85 -3.38 -2.80
CA GLU A 63 -4.64 -3.15 -2.00
C GLU A 63 -3.41 -3.29 -2.90
N HIS A 64 -2.63 -2.22 -3.02
CA HIS A 64 -1.39 -2.20 -3.80
C HIS A 64 -0.18 -1.94 -2.90
N GLY A 65 0.89 -2.71 -3.11
CA GLY A 65 2.14 -2.55 -2.37
C GLY A 65 2.98 -1.41 -2.93
N VAL A 66 3.23 -0.40 -2.09
CA VAL A 66 3.98 0.81 -2.50
C VAL A 66 5.44 0.80 -2.06
N SER A 67 5.80 -0.04 -1.11
CA SER A 67 7.17 -0.13 -0.60
C SER A 67 7.46 -1.50 -0.01
N LEU A 68 8.73 -1.92 -0.09
CA LEU A 68 9.27 -3.13 0.55
C LEU A 68 10.37 -2.71 1.51
N ILE A 69 10.25 -3.08 2.78
CA ILE A 69 11.21 -2.79 3.83
C ILE A 69 11.86 -4.11 4.26
N PRO A 70 13.18 -4.28 4.11
CA PRO A 70 13.85 -5.47 4.62
C PRO A 70 13.76 -5.51 6.16
N VAL A 71 13.41 -6.67 6.72
CA VAL A 71 13.38 -6.86 8.18
C VAL A 71 14.81 -7.09 8.68
N THR A 72 15.48 -6.00 8.97
CA THR A 72 16.77 -5.96 9.67
C THR A 72 16.57 -5.37 11.07
N ALA A 73 17.54 -5.55 11.94
CA ALA A 73 17.50 -4.92 13.28
C ALA A 73 17.36 -3.40 13.17
N ASP A 74 18.08 -2.78 12.23
CA ASP A 74 17.99 -1.33 11.98
C ASP A 74 16.61 -0.90 11.46
N ALA A 75 16.04 -1.65 10.53
CA ALA A 75 14.69 -1.37 10.04
C ALA A 75 13.63 -1.52 11.14
N LEU A 76 13.74 -2.55 11.98
CA LEU A 76 12.84 -2.73 13.12
C LEU A 76 12.98 -1.64 14.16
N SER A 77 14.20 -1.14 14.40
CA SER A 77 14.46 -0.02 15.34
C SER A 77 13.78 1.29 14.90
N MET A 78 13.46 1.44 13.61
CA MET A 78 12.71 2.59 13.12
C MET A 78 11.23 2.60 13.56
N PHE A 79 10.66 1.42 13.89
CA PHE A 79 9.26 1.26 14.26
C PHE A 79 9.05 1.18 15.76
N THR A 80 9.51 2.21 16.48
CA THR A 80 9.25 2.31 17.93
C THR A 80 7.77 2.60 18.19
N ARG A 81 7.28 2.24 19.40
CA ARG A 81 5.90 2.53 19.82
C ARG A 81 5.55 4.02 19.70
N GLN A 82 6.49 4.91 20.06
CA GLN A 82 6.29 6.35 19.94
C GLN A 82 6.14 6.81 18.49
N ARG A 83 6.93 6.24 17.56
CA ARG A 83 6.84 6.56 16.14
C ARG A 83 5.55 6.03 15.54
N LEU A 84 5.17 4.79 15.86
CA LEU A 84 3.93 4.17 15.36
C LEU A 84 2.67 4.89 15.80
N ALA A 85 2.69 5.59 16.94
CA ALA A 85 1.56 6.41 17.38
C ALA A 85 1.19 7.50 16.36
N LEU A 86 2.15 7.98 15.53
CA LEU A 86 1.89 9.01 14.51
C LEU A 86 0.92 8.50 13.40
N PRO A 87 1.24 7.44 12.63
CA PRO A 87 0.33 6.94 11.61
C PRO A 87 -0.98 6.38 12.21
N GLU A 88 -0.95 5.78 13.40
CA GLU A 88 -2.15 5.31 14.09
C GLU A 88 -3.11 6.47 14.43
N THR A 89 -2.56 7.60 14.85
CA THR A 89 -3.34 8.81 15.15
C THR A 89 -3.93 9.40 13.89
N LEU A 90 -3.15 9.46 12.79
CA LEU A 90 -3.63 9.92 11.48
C LEU A 90 -4.70 8.99 10.86
N ALA A 91 -4.71 7.71 11.22
CA ALA A 91 -5.76 6.77 10.81
C ALA A 91 -7.12 7.07 11.46
N ARG A 92 -7.11 7.75 12.61
CA ARG A 92 -8.32 7.99 13.41
C ARG A 92 -8.80 9.44 13.38
N ARG A 93 -7.90 10.38 13.08
CA ARG A 93 -8.16 11.82 13.15
C ARG A 93 -7.41 12.59 12.06
N THR A 94 -7.99 13.70 11.65
CA THR A 94 -7.37 14.68 10.75
C THR A 94 -6.78 15.85 11.53
N PHE A 95 -5.69 16.43 11.01
CA PHE A 95 -4.99 17.55 11.62
C PHE A 95 -4.63 18.58 10.55
N ASP A 96 -4.71 19.88 10.89
CA ASP A 96 -4.40 20.96 9.95
C ASP A 96 -2.87 21.18 9.77
N SER A 97 -2.06 20.60 10.64
CA SER A 97 -0.59 20.75 10.60
C SER A 97 0.12 19.69 11.45
N VAL A 98 1.42 19.47 11.17
CA VAL A 98 2.29 18.64 12.01
C VAL A 98 2.38 19.19 13.44
N ARG A 99 2.31 20.52 13.62
CA ARG A 99 2.32 21.13 14.98
C ARG A 99 1.09 20.71 15.79
N GLN A 100 -0.11 20.71 15.17
CA GLN A 100 -1.32 20.26 15.84
C GLN A 100 -1.27 18.76 16.16
N LEU A 101 -0.73 17.95 15.24
CA LEU A 101 -0.49 16.52 15.46
C LEU A 101 0.48 16.29 16.64
N ALA A 102 1.58 17.06 16.70
CA ALA A 102 2.57 16.98 17.78
C ALA A 102 1.97 17.33 19.14
N GLY A 103 1.15 18.40 19.20
CA GLY A 103 0.42 18.75 20.42
C GLY A 103 -0.57 17.68 20.86
N HIS A 104 -1.23 16.99 19.90
CA HIS A 104 -2.12 15.88 20.22
C HIS A 104 -1.37 14.64 20.75
N LEU A 105 -0.15 14.39 20.24
CA LEU A 105 0.69 13.29 20.67
C LEU A 105 1.48 13.61 21.97
N ASP A 106 1.35 14.83 22.50
CA ASP A 106 2.13 15.35 23.62
C ASP A 106 3.65 15.17 23.40
N ARG A 107 4.12 15.55 22.18
CA ARG A 107 5.51 15.38 21.75
C ARG A 107 6.05 16.67 21.15
N ASP A 108 7.36 16.79 21.21
CA ASP A 108 8.07 17.89 20.56
C ASP A 108 7.83 17.90 19.03
N VAL A 109 7.59 19.10 18.47
CA VAL A 109 7.23 19.29 17.05
C VAL A 109 8.35 18.84 16.12
N HIS A 110 9.62 19.06 16.50
CA HIS A 110 10.77 18.67 15.69
C HIS A 110 10.85 17.15 15.57
N ASN A 111 10.73 16.43 16.68
CA ASN A 111 10.74 14.97 16.71
C ASN A 111 9.58 14.36 15.89
N VAL A 112 8.37 14.93 16.01
CA VAL A 112 7.22 14.49 15.22
C VAL A 112 7.41 14.79 13.74
N HIS A 113 8.05 15.91 13.40
CA HIS A 113 8.36 16.24 12.01
C HIS A 113 9.40 15.26 11.41
N GLU A 114 10.43 14.88 12.15
CA GLU A 114 11.41 13.87 11.71
C GLU A 114 10.76 12.52 11.49
N ASP A 115 9.93 12.07 12.45
CA ASP A 115 9.17 10.83 12.30
C ASP A 115 8.22 10.88 11.11
N PHE A 116 7.56 12.03 10.87
CA PHE A 116 6.72 12.23 9.70
C PHE A 116 7.51 12.11 8.39
N GLN A 117 8.72 12.70 8.33
CA GLN A 117 9.58 12.57 7.14
C GLN A 117 10.03 11.12 6.91
N LEU A 118 10.31 10.37 7.99
CA LEU A 118 10.63 8.95 7.90
C LEU A 118 9.45 8.18 7.27
N PHE A 119 8.24 8.30 7.82
CA PHE A 119 7.06 7.62 7.30
C PHE A 119 6.65 8.10 5.90
N ARG A 120 6.94 9.34 5.55
CA ARG A 120 6.75 9.87 4.20
C ARG A 120 7.68 9.19 3.19
N LYS A 121 8.96 8.99 3.52
CA LYS A 121 9.91 8.24 2.68
C LYS A 121 9.46 6.79 2.46
N LEU A 122 8.78 6.21 3.44
CA LEU A 122 8.22 4.86 3.37
C LEU A 122 6.87 4.80 2.64
N GLY A 123 6.32 5.92 2.18
CA GLY A 123 5.02 5.98 1.51
C GLY A 123 3.81 5.78 2.42
N ILE A 124 3.99 5.86 3.75
CA ILE A 124 2.92 5.65 4.74
C ILE A 124 2.10 6.92 4.96
N VAL A 125 2.75 8.08 4.96
CA VAL A 125 2.09 9.39 5.12
C VAL A 125 2.47 10.33 3.98
N ALA A 126 1.64 11.33 3.74
CA ALA A 126 1.91 12.39 2.77
C ALA A 126 1.40 13.75 3.28
N PHE A 127 1.79 14.81 2.58
CA PHE A 127 1.16 16.12 2.74
C PHE A 127 0.12 16.32 1.63
N GLU A 128 -1.09 16.69 2.01
CA GLU A 128 -2.07 17.25 1.09
C GLU A 128 -2.01 18.80 1.09
N PRO A 129 -2.25 19.44 -0.07
CA PRO A 129 -2.44 20.87 -0.14
C PRO A 129 -3.67 21.28 0.68
N GLY A 130 -3.50 22.21 1.61
CA GLY A 130 -4.58 22.81 2.37
C GLY A 130 -4.79 24.28 2.04
N PRO A 131 -5.82 24.94 2.61
CA PRO A 131 -6.06 26.36 2.46
C PRO A 131 -4.84 27.20 2.85
N ARG A 132 -4.59 28.31 2.13
CA ARG A 132 -3.48 29.24 2.39
C ARG A 132 -2.09 28.59 2.34
N ASN A 133 -1.84 27.67 1.40
CA ASN A 133 -0.58 26.93 1.25
C ASN A 133 -0.18 26.07 2.47
N ARG A 134 -1.12 25.70 3.32
CA ARG A 134 -0.86 24.77 4.43
C ARG A 134 -0.59 23.37 3.87
N ARG A 135 0.25 22.65 4.58
CA ARG A 135 0.52 21.23 4.32
C ARG A 135 -0.17 20.39 5.37
N ILE A 136 -1.25 19.72 4.98
CA ILE A 136 -2.08 18.89 5.85
C ILE A 136 -1.46 17.50 5.91
N PRO A 137 -1.07 16.99 7.10
CA PRO A 137 -0.56 15.64 7.24
C PRO A 137 -1.69 14.63 7.04
N LYS A 138 -1.47 13.62 6.22
CA LYS A 138 -2.44 12.57 5.92
C LYS A 138 -1.80 11.20 5.91
N LEU A 139 -2.55 10.21 6.38
CA LEU A 139 -2.23 8.82 6.17
C LEU A 139 -2.55 8.43 4.71
N VAL A 140 -1.61 7.76 4.04
CA VAL A 140 -1.73 7.31 2.65
C VAL A 140 -1.80 5.80 2.56
N ALA A 141 -1.01 5.10 3.39
CA ALA A 141 -1.02 3.65 3.51
C ALA A 141 -1.76 3.23 4.78
N ASP A 142 -2.36 2.05 4.78
CA ASP A 142 -2.93 1.47 5.99
C ASP A 142 -1.82 0.81 6.82
N PRO A 143 -1.34 1.44 7.93
CA PRO A 143 -0.26 0.89 8.73
C PRO A 143 -0.68 -0.38 9.48
N ILE A 144 -1.97 -0.56 9.74
CA ILE A 144 -2.49 -1.69 10.51
C ILE A 144 -2.39 -2.98 9.69
N ASN A 145 -2.59 -2.91 8.39
CA ASN A 145 -2.47 -4.08 7.50
C ASN A 145 -1.03 -4.40 7.10
N GLY A 146 -0.12 -3.42 7.12
CA GLY A 146 1.29 -3.60 6.72
C GLY A 146 2.25 -3.91 7.87
N ILE A 147 1.97 -3.44 9.08
CA ILE A 147 2.87 -3.51 10.23
C ILE A 147 2.37 -4.50 11.31
N ALA A 148 1.07 -4.73 11.41
CA ALA A 148 0.48 -5.64 12.38
C ALA A 148 0.57 -7.10 11.92
N GLY A 149 1.76 -7.68 11.88
CA GLY A 149 2.09 -9.09 12.08
C GLY A 149 1.15 -10.20 11.59
N ARG A 150 0.15 -9.92 10.76
CA ARG A 150 -0.54 -10.97 10.03
C ARG A 150 0.36 -11.41 8.90
N ALA A 151 0.81 -12.65 8.97
CA ALA A 151 1.64 -13.28 7.99
C ALA A 151 1.12 -12.94 6.58
N PRO A 152 1.96 -12.43 5.66
CA PRO A 152 1.54 -12.05 4.32
C PRO A 152 0.98 -13.24 3.51
N PHE A 153 1.11 -14.45 4.01
CA PHE A 153 0.68 -15.68 3.35
C PHE A 153 -0.80 -16.04 3.52
N GLU A 154 -1.53 -15.53 4.51
CA GLU A 154 -2.94 -15.90 4.69
C GLU A 154 -3.93 -15.10 3.84
N ARG A 155 -3.49 -14.00 3.20
CA ARG A 155 -4.36 -13.17 2.35
C ARG A 155 -4.29 -13.47 0.86
N PHE A 156 -3.37 -14.30 0.41
CA PHE A 156 -3.32 -14.72 -1.00
C PHE A 156 -4.46 -15.67 -1.41
N GLY A 157 -5.33 -16.09 -0.48
CA GLY A 157 -6.43 -17.03 -0.73
C GLY A 157 -7.83 -16.42 -0.86
N THR A 158 -8.04 -15.15 -0.55
CA THR A 158 -9.37 -14.55 -0.66
C THR A 158 -9.32 -13.23 -1.42
N ARG A 159 -9.39 -13.32 -2.76
CA ARG A 159 -9.89 -12.23 -3.57
C ARG A 159 -11.29 -11.90 -3.05
N ALA A 160 -11.42 -10.76 -2.38
CA ALA A 160 -12.73 -10.30 -1.96
C ALA A 160 -13.59 -10.10 -3.23
N GLY A 161 -14.58 -10.96 -3.42
CA GLY A 161 -15.64 -10.75 -4.40
C GLY A 161 -15.72 -11.67 -5.60
N VAL A 162 -14.77 -12.57 -5.85
CA VAL A 162 -14.95 -13.57 -6.93
C VAL A 162 -15.57 -14.83 -6.34
N LYS A 163 -16.90 -14.99 -6.49
CA LYS A 163 -17.56 -16.29 -6.30
C LYS A 163 -16.88 -17.30 -7.22
N PRO A 164 -16.51 -18.51 -6.74
CA PRO A 164 -16.06 -19.58 -7.62
C PRO A 164 -17.17 -19.86 -8.63
N LEU A 165 -16.83 -19.84 -9.92
CA LEU A 165 -17.68 -20.39 -10.96
C LEU A 165 -17.98 -21.84 -10.57
N ALA A 166 -19.24 -22.14 -10.32
CA ALA A 166 -19.72 -23.49 -10.12
C ALA A 166 -19.29 -24.31 -11.34
N HIS A 167 -18.50 -25.35 -11.11
CA HIS A 167 -18.28 -26.38 -12.12
C HIS A 167 -19.64 -26.95 -12.47
N ALA A 168 -20.02 -26.80 -13.72
CA ALA A 168 -21.16 -27.55 -14.28
C ALA A 168 -20.81 -29.03 -14.14
N ASP A 169 -21.61 -29.71 -13.35
CA ASP A 169 -21.63 -31.15 -13.19
C ASP A 169 -22.13 -31.76 -14.54
N GLU A 170 -21.19 -32.22 -15.33
CA GLU A 170 -21.54 -33.12 -16.47
C GLU A 170 -21.68 -34.53 -15.93
N SER A 171 -22.84 -34.79 -15.32
CA SER A 171 -23.35 -36.13 -15.14
C SER A 171 -23.70 -36.70 -16.51
N HIS A 172 -22.80 -37.52 -17.02
CA HIS A 172 -23.14 -38.46 -18.11
C HIS A 172 -23.46 -39.80 -17.44
N GLU A 173 -24.71 -40.17 -17.51
CA GLU A 173 -25.20 -41.54 -17.33
C GLU A 173 -25.59 -42.16 -18.69
N PRO A 174 -25.78 -43.46 -18.73
CA PRO A 174 -24.93 -44.55 -19.16
C PRO A 174 -25.13 -44.91 -20.61
#